data_5acec9849ffbaed3868f58581c7085a3
#
_entry.id   5acec9849ffbaed3868f58581c7085a3
#
_cell.length_a   1.000
_cell.length_b   1.000
_cell.length_c   1.000
_cell.angle_alpha   90.00
_cell.angle_beta   90.00
_cell.angle_gamma   90.00
#
_symmetry.space_group_name_H-M   'P 1'
#
loop_
_entity.id
_entity.type
_entity.pdbx_description
1 polymer ?
#
loop_
_entity_poly.entity_id
_entity_poly.type
_entity_poly.pdbx_seq_one_letter_code
_entity_poly.pdbx_strand_id
1 'polypeptide(L)'
;TKSNSPTIVKRRFVDNIDRKKILGVYSINDSLLNPDDEQSFLDSLEVKSKEYDLVIVSDYGHGIITSKIATYLSELDNFVSLNTQVNAANIGTHNIKKYRNINSLVINATELLYEMRKRDGNIGKMAIELKSAINSDFITVTQGKDGAVLYNNQNILSESPGFASKVVDKVGSGDALLALLSICLATGVDEELSLFIASVGAAQSVESIGNSSPVSKISLLKTISHFMK
;
A
#
# COMPACT_ATOMS: atom_id res chain seq x y z
N THR A 1 -2.01 -11.41 -18.29
CA THR A 1 -1.76 -10.14 -19.01
C THR A 1 -3.10 -9.58 -19.50
N LYS A 2 -3.22 -8.26 -19.56
CA LYS A 2 -4.40 -7.59 -20.12
C LYS A 2 -4.25 -7.51 -21.64
N SER A 3 -5.14 -8.19 -22.37
CA SER A 3 -5.11 -8.26 -23.82
C SER A 3 -5.29 -6.87 -24.44
N ASN A 4 -4.61 -6.63 -25.56
CA ASN A 4 -4.63 -5.34 -26.29
C ASN A 4 -4.28 -4.11 -25.43
N SER A 5 -3.50 -4.32 -24.38
CA SER A 5 -3.06 -3.25 -23.48
C SER A 5 -1.53 -3.21 -23.41
N PRO A 6 -0.89 -2.08 -23.72
CA PRO A 6 0.54 -1.94 -23.54
C PRO A 6 0.88 -1.91 -22.02
N THR A 7 2.11 -2.23 -21.70
CA THR A 7 2.63 -2.01 -20.35
C THR A 7 2.47 -0.54 -19.97
N ILE A 8 1.99 -0.29 -18.75
CA ILE A 8 1.80 1.07 -18.23
C ILE A 8 3.14 1.81 -18.22
N VAL A 9 3.16 3.00 -18.81
CA VAL A 9 4.32 3.89 -18.81
C VAL A 9 3.96 5.16 -18.06
N LYS A 10 4.65 5.38 -16.93
CA LYS A 10 4.54 6.63 -16.15
C LYS A 10 5.84 7.43 -16.29
N ARG A 11 5.88 8.37 -17.24
CA ARG A 11 7.03 9.24 -17.49
C ARG A 11 6.93 10.49 -16.61
N ARG A 12 7.99 10.75 -15.85
CA ARG A 12 8.09 11.93 -14.99
C ARG A 12 9.22 12.82 -15.47
N PHE A 13 8.91 14.09 -15.72
CA PHE A 13 9.90 15.13 -16.00
C PHE A 13 10.23 15.82 -14.70
N VAL A 14 11.50 15.81 -14.34
CA VAL A 14 12.03 16.31 -13.07
C VAL A 14 12.98 17.45 -13.36
N ASP A 15 12.85 18.54 -12.60
CA ASP A 15 13.83 19.62 -12.65
C ASP A 15 15.21 19.12 -12.23
N ASN A 16 16.24 19.51 -13.00
CA ASN A 16 17.59 18.99 -12.77
C ASN A 16 18.29 19.67 -11.58
N ILE A 17 17.82 20.84 -11.16
CA ILE A 17 18.40 21.62 -10.07
C ILE A 17 17.70 21.26 -8.75
N ASP A 18 16.40 21.50 -8.69
CA ASP A 18 15.59 21.34 -7.48
C ASP A 18 15.09 19.91 -7.26
N ARG A 19 15.25 19.02 -8.26
CA ARG A 19 14.73 17.65 -8.24
C ARG A 19 13.21 17.56 -8.09
N LYS A 20 12.49 18.65 -8.38
CA LYS A 20 11.04 18.69 -8.30
C LYS A 20 10.41 18.13 -9.57
N LYS A 21 9.34 17.37 -9.38
CA LYS A 21 8.52 16.89 -10.51
C LYS A 21 7.81 18.08 -11.16
N ILE A 22 8.10 18.34 -12.44
CA ILE A 22 7.47 19.39 -13.23
C ILE A 22 6.21 18.87 -13.91
N LEU A 23 6.32 17.70 -14.58
CA LEU A 23 5.26 17.12 -15.39
C LEU A 23 5.27 15.60 -15.30
N GLY A 24 4.09 15.00 -15.31
CA GLY A 24 3.92 13.56 -15.49
C GLY A 24 3.09 13.29 -16.74
N VAL A 25 3.62 12.44 -17.63
CA VAL A 25 2.89 11.94 -18.79
C VAL A 25 2.72 10.44 -18.64
N TYR A 26 1.48 9.97 -18.70
CA TYR A 26 1.14 8.58 -18.44
C TYR A 26 0.47 7.98 -19.66
N SER A 27 0.93 6.80 -20.09
CA SER A 27 0.26 5.95 -21.07
C SER A 27 -0.33 4.77 -20.31
N ILE A 28 -1.64 4.81 -20.11
CA ILE A 28 -2.37 3.85 -19.27
C ILE A 28 -3.64 3.45 -20.01
N ASN A 29 -3.97 2.15 -19.94
CA ASN A 29 -5.28 1.65 -20.30
C ASN A 29 -6.02 1.28 -19.00
N ASP A 30 -6.96 2.11 -18.58
CA ASP A 30 -7.75 1.95 -17.33
C ASP A 30 -9.01 1.10 -17.51
N SER A 31 -9.28 0.57 -18.71
CA SER A 31 -10.43 -0.33 -18.92
C SER A 31 -10.34 -1.52 -17.98
N LEU A 32 -11.46 -2.07 -17.57
CA LEU A 32 -11.48 -3.35 -16.86
C LEU A 32 -10.93 -4.48 -17.74
N LEU A 33 -10.51 -5.57 -17.12
CA LEU A 33 -10.20 -6.80 -17.84
C LEU A 33 -11.44 -7.26 -18.63
N ASN A 34 -11.23 -7.80 -19.82
CA ASN A 34 -12.28 -8.53 -20.51
C ASN A 34 -12.54 -9.87 -19.77
N PRO A 35 -13.66 -10.55 -20.02
CA PRO A 35 -14.03 -11.76 -19.28
C PRO A 35 -12.98 -12.89 -19.37
N ASP A 36 -12.31 -13.05 -20.51
CA ASP A 36 -11.34 -14.12 -20.71
C ASP A 36 -10.03 -13.82 -19.94
N ASP A 37 -9.55 -12.58 -20.00
CA ASP A 37 -8.38 -12.13 -19.21
C ASP A 37 -8.67 -12.19 -17.71
N GLU A 38 -9.88 -11.83 -17.29
CA GLU A 38 -10.31 -11.90 -15.88
C GLU A 38 -10.32 -13.36 -15.39
N GLN A 39 -10.91 -14.26 -16.16
CA GLN A 39 -10.95 -15.69 -15.79
C GLN A 39 -9.54 -16.29 -15.76
N SER A 40 -8.71 -16.02 -16.76
CA SER A 40 -7.31 -16.49 -16.79
C SER A 40 -6.50 -15.96 -15.58
N PHE A 41 -6.78 -14.75 -15.13
CA PHE A 41 -6.12 -14.19 -13.95
C PHE A 41 -6.61 -14.86 -12.67
N LEU A 42 -7.92 -15.12 -12.55
CA LEU A 42 -8.49 -15.86 -11.41
C LEU A 42 -7.95 -17.28 -11.32
N ASP A 43 -7.87 -18.01 -12.44
CA ASP A 43 -7.31 -19.35 -12.49
C ASP A 43 -5.85 -19.37 -12.01
N SER A 44 -5.08 -18.35 -12.42
CA SER A 44 -3.71 -18.17 -11.96
C SER A 44 -3.61 -17.86 -10.46
N LEU A 45 -4.50 -17.04 -9.94
CA LEU A 45 -4.57 -16.72 -8.52
C LEU A 45 -4.94 -17.94 -7.69
N GLU A 46 -5.91 -18.76 -8.17
CA GLU A 46 -6.35 -19.97 -7.48
C GLU A 46 -5.22 -20.99 -7.30
N VAL A 47 -4.37 -21.13 -8.32
CA VAL A 47 -3.21 -22.01 -8.24
C VAL A 47 -2.13 -21.40 -7.34
N LYS A 48 -1.79 -20.13 -7.58
CA LYS A 48 -0.64 -19.50 -6.93
C LYS A 48 -0.88 -19.16 -5.47
N SER A 49 -2.07 -18.74 -5.08
CA SER A 49 -2.35 -18.40 -3.68
C SER A 49 -2.11 -19.58 -2.73
N LYS A 50 -2.30 -20.82 -3.18
CA LYS A 50 -2.06 -22.03 -2.39
C LYS A 50 -0.57 -22.31 -2.10
N GLU A 51 0.34 -21.64 -2.82
CA GLU A 51 1.79 -21.80 -2.66
C GLU A 51 2.39 -20.81 -1.62
N TYR A 52 1.59 -19.88 -1.10
CA TYR A 52 2.07 -18.77 -0.26
C TYR A 52 1.17 -18.55 0.96
N ASP A 53 1.76 -18.08 2.05
CA ASP A 53 1.03 -17.73 3.28
C ASP A 53 0.51 -16.28 3.26
N LEU A 54 1.13 -15.42 2.46
CA LEU A 54 0.85 -14.00 2.38
C LEU A 54 0.57 -13.57 0.94
N VAL A 55 -0.52 -12.84 0.73
CA VAL A 55 -0.86 -12.16 -0.53
C VAL A 55 -0.84 -10.65 -0.31
N ILE A 56 0.02 -9.94 -1.04
CA ILE A 56 0.06 -8.47 -1.03
C ILE A 56 -0.61 -7.95 -2.29
N VAL A 57 -1.65 -7.15 -2.11
CA VAL A 57 -2.41 -6.51 -3.19
C VAL A 57 -2.05 -5.03 -3.24
N SER A 58 -1.39 -4.61 -4.33
CA SER A 58 -1.14 -3.20 -4.64
C SER A 58 -2.04 -2.77 -5.79
N ASP A 59 -3.22 -2.24 -5.46
CA ASP A 59 -4.23 -1.85 -6.45
C ASP A 59 -4.13 -0.38 -6.82
N TYR A 60 -3.56 -0.11 -7.98
CA TYR A 60 -3.45 1.24 -8.55
C TYR A 60 -4.72 1.73 -9.25
N GLY A 61 -5.81 0.95 -9.24
CA GLY A 61 -7.07 1.33 -9.87
C GLY A 61 -7.03 1.41 -11.39
N HIS A 62 -6.14 0.65 -12.05
CA HIS A 62 -6.00 0.63 -13.51
C HIS A 62 -6.72 -0.57 -14.16
N GLY A 63 -7.81 -1.02 -13.56
CA GLY A 63 -8.74 -1.98 -14.15
C GLY A 63 -8.31 -3.45 -14.10
N ILE A 64 -7.17 -3.79 -13.51
CA ILE A 64 -6.75 -5.20 -13.37
C ILE A 64 -7.52 -5.89 -12.25
N ILE A 65 -7.65 -5.25 -11.09
CA ILE A 65 -8.43 -5.82 -9.99
C ILE A 65 -9.89 -5.42 -10.15
N THR A 66 -10.65 -6.31 -10.79
CA THR A 66 -12.10 -6.17 -10.95
C THR A 66 -12.82 -6.49 -9.64
N SER A 67 -14.13 -6.25 -9.58
CA SER A 67 -14.93 -6.63 -8.40
C SER A 67 -14.92 -8.14 -8.15
N LYS A 68 -14.93 -8.97 -9.21
CA LYS A 68 -14.84 -10.43 -9.09
C LYS A 68 -13.51 -10.89 -8.50
N ILE A 69 -12.41 -10.29 -8.97
CA ILE A 69 -11.07 -10.57 -8.42
C ILE A 69 -10.97 -10.09 -6.97
N ALA A 70 -11.51 -8.90 -6.64
CA ALA A 70 -11.51 -8.40 -5.27
C ALA A 70 -12.33 -9.28 -4.33
N THR A 71 -13.47 -9.83 -4.79
CA THR A 71 -14.27 -10.82 -4.04
C THR A 71 -13.45 -12.08 -3.78
N TYR A 72 -12.81 -12.64 -4.81
CA TYR A 72 -11.96 -13.81 -4.66
C TYR A 72 -10.83 -13.58 -3.64
N LEU A 73 -10.12 -12.44 -3.73
CA LEU A 73 -9.06 -12.07 -2.78
C LEU A 73 -9.59 -11.94 -1.34
N SER A 74 -10.84 -11.54 -1.18
CA SER A 74 -11.52 -11.38 0.12
C SER A 74 -11.97 -12.72 0.74
N GLU A 75 -11.93 -13.81 -0.02
CA GLU A 75 -12.32 -15.18 0.38
C GLU A 75 -11.10 -16.08 0.58
N LEU A 76 -9.89 -15.59 0.40
CA LEU A 76 -8.67 -16.35 0.60
C LEU A 76 -8.42 -16.63 2.09
N ASP A 77 -7.94 -17.83 2.39
CA ASP A 77 -7.46 -18.21 3.74
C ASP A 77 -6.07 -17.60 4.05
N ASN A 78 -5.38 -17.08 3.05
CA ASN A 78 -4.08 -16.42 3.20
C ASN A 78 -4.20 -15.14 4.02
N PHE A 79 -3.10 -14.71 4.63
CA PHE A 79 -3.02 -13.33 5.12
C PHE A 79 -3.02 -12.37 3.93
N VAL A 80 -4.08 -11.58 3.76
CA VAL A 80 -4.21 -10.63 2.65
C VAL A 80 -3.93 -9.21 3.14
N SER A 81 -2.92 -8.59 2.56
CA SER A 81 -2.58 -7.19 2.82
C SER A 81 -2.85 -6.34 1.59
N LEU A 82 -3.51 -5.22 1.79
CA LEU A 82 -4.01 -4.36 0.73
C LEU A 82 -3.42 -2.94 0.83
N ASN A 83 -2.97 -2.42 -0.29
CA ASN A 83 -2.86 -0.99 -0.53
C ASN A 83 -3.67 -0.62 -1.77
N THR A 84 -4.42 0.45 -1.68
CA THR A 84 -5.13 1.01 -2.83
C THR A 84 -4.65 2.43 -3.06
N GLN A 85 -4.33 2.76 -4.29
CA GLN A 85 -3.81 4.07 -4.64
C GLN A 85 -4.89 4.92 -5.31
N VAL A 86 -5.17 6.09 -4.73
CA VAL A 86 -6.00 7.12 -5.37
C VAL A 86 -5.09 8.08 -6.14
N ASN A 87 -5.38 8.30 -7.41
CA ASN A 87 -4.65 9.21 -8.28
C ASN A 87 -5.62 10.03 -9.14
N ALA A 88 -5.10 11.01 -9.87
CA ALA A 88 -5.93 11.91 -10.67
C ALA A 88 -6.82 11.21 -11.72
N ALA A 89 -6.46 10.01 -12.17
CA ALA A 89 -7.22 9.27 -13.17
C ALA A 89 -8.37 8.47 -12.54
N ASN A 90 -8.27 8.04 -11.28
CA ASN A 90 -9.23 7.16 -10.64
C ASN A 90 -10.02 7.80 -9.47
N ILE A 91 -9.82 9.09 -9.21
CA ILE A 91 -10.60 9.83 -8.19
C ILE A 91 -12.10 9.71 -8.50
N GLY A 92 -12.84 9.18 -7.53
CA GLY A 92 -14.29 9.00 -7.62
C GLY A 92 -14.77 7.70 -8.26
N THR A 93 -13.90 6.94 -8.92
CA THR A 93 -14.23 5.62 -9.48
C THR A 93 -13.56 4.47 -8.73
N HIS A 94 -12.38 4.71 -8.14
CA HIS A 94 -11.70 3.72 -7.31
C HIS A 94 -12.40 3.58 -5.96
N ASN A 95 -12.60 2.35 -5.50
CA ASN A 95 -13.34 2.06 -4.27
C ASN A 95 -12.68 0.93 -3.49
N ILE A 96 -12.18 1.25 -2.30
CA ILE A 96 -11.65 0.27 -1.34
C ILE A 96 -12.74 -0.71 -0.90
N LYS A 97 -13.99 -0.24 -0.82
CA LYS A 97 -15.13 -1.04 -0.35
C LYS A 97 -15.53 -2.19 -1.26
N LYS A 98 -14.87 -2.39 -2.41
CA LYS A 98 -14.98 -3.63 -3.20
C LYS A 98 -14.31 -4.82 -2.51
N TYR A 99 -13.38 -4.55 -1.58
CA TYR A 99 -12.73 -5.57 -0.75
C TYR A 99 -13.46 -5.76 0.57
N ARG A 100 -13.39 -6.98 1.09
CA ARG A 100 -13.93 -7.38 2.39
C ARG A 100 -12.99 -8.39 3.03
N ASN A 101 -13.06 -8.54 4.35
CA ASN A 101 -12.33 -9.55 5.10
C ASN A 101 -10.81 -9.53 4.80
N ILE A 102 -10.24 -8.33 4.71
CA ILE A 102 -8.81 -8.13 4.45
C ILE A 102 -8.08 -8.06 5.80
N ASN A 103 -6.99 -8.81 5.95
CA ASN A 103 -6.27 -8.78 7.23
C ASN A 103 -5.62 -7.40 7.47
N SER A 104 -4.96 -6.81 6.48
CA SER A 104 -4.28 -5.53 6.67
C SER A 104 -4.54 -4.56 5.52
N LEU A 105 -4.94 -3.33 5.83
CA LEU A 105 -5.02 -2.22 4.90
C LEU A 105 -3.95 -1.18 5.23
N VAL A 106 -3.17 -0.78 4.24
CA VAL A 106 -2.26 0.36 4.33
C VAL A 106 -2.75 1.46 3.39
N ILE A 107 -2.93 2.67 3.92
CA ILE A 107 -3.45 3.83 3.18
C ILE A 107 -2.76 5.10 3.67
N ASN A 108 -2.60 6.12 2.83
CA ASN A 108 -2.14 7.41 3.32
C ASN A 108 -3.31 8.30 3.78
N ALA A 109 -3.01 9.30 4.62
CA ALA A 109 -4.04 10.18 5.19
C ALA A 109 -4.86 10.92 4.12
N THR A 110 -4.25 11.30 3.01
CA THR A 110 -4.96 11.97 1.90
C THR A 110 -5.91 11.00 1.18
N GLU A 111 -5.46 9.79 0.91
CA GLU A 111 -6.29 8.74 0.31
C GLU A 111 -7.46 8.36 1.23
N LEU A 112 -7.22 8.30 2.54
CA LEU A 112 -8.28 8.07 3.53
C LEU A 112 -9.34 9.16 3.48
N LEU A 113 -8.95 10.44 3.39
CA LEU A 113 -9.88 11.56 3.24
C LEU A 113 -10.72 11.42 1.95
N TYR A 114 -10.10 11.05 0.83
CA TYR A 114 -10.80 10.81 -0.43
C TYR A 114 -11.78 9.65 -0.33
N GLU A 115 -11.37 8.52 0.24
CA GLU A 115 -12.25 7.34 0.41
C GLU A 115 -13.45 7.68 1.29
N MET A 116 -13.23 8.44 2.37
CA MET A 116 -14.29 8.90 3.27
C MET A 116 -15.09 10.08 2.72
N ARG A 117 -14.72 10.63 1.56
CA ARG A 117 -15.32 11.82 0.93
C ARG A 117 -15.36 13.02 1.87
N LYS A 118 -14.28 13.22 2.62
CA LYS A 118 -14.12 14.33 3.58
C LYS A 118 -12.95 15.21 3.16
N ARG A 119 -13.04 16.51 3.45
CA ARG A 119 -11.94 17.47 3.21
C ARG A 119 -10.96 17.49 4.38
N ASP A 120 -11.46 17.24 5.58
CA ASP A 120 -10.72 17.21 6.83
C ASP A 120 -11.40 16.24 7.81
N GLY A 121 -10.81 16.02 8.97
CA GLY A 121 -11.41 15.22 10.03
C GLY A 121 -10.38 14.48 10.88
N ASN A 122 -10.89 13.78 11.88
CA ASN A 122 -10.07 12.96 12.77
C ASN A 122 -9.65 11.67 12.04
N ILE A 123 -8.37 11.54 11.74
CA ILE A 123 -7.78 10.41 11.01
C ILE A 123 -8.09 9.08 11.71
N GLY A 124 -7.95 9.01 13.04
CA GLY A 124 -8.20 7.78 13.80
C GLY A 124 -9.65 7.31 13.69
N LYS A 125 -10.62 8.23 13.85
CA LYS A 125 -12.04 7.89 13.69
C LYS A 125 -12.36 7.38 12.29
N MET A 126 -11.81 8.03 11.26
CA MET A 126 -12.02 7.63 9.87
C MET A 126 -11.35 6.29 9.56
N ALA A 127 -10.16 6.06 10.10
CA ALA A 127 -9.46 4.79 9.95
C ALA A 127 -10.28 3.64 10.55
N ILE A 128 -10.76 3.77 11.78
CA ILE A 128 -11.61 2.76 12.44
C ILE A 128 -12.93 2.55 11.67
N GLU A 129 -13.55 3.61 11.17
CA GLU A 129 -14.77 3.54 10.35
C GLU A 129 -14.52 2.74 9.06
N LEU A 130 -13.43 3.04 8.34
CA LEU A 130 -13.07 2.32 7.11
C LEU A 130 -12.69 0.87 7.41
N LYS A 131 -11.88 0.62 8.44
CA LYS A 131 -11.51 -0.72 8.90
C LYS A 131 -12.75 -1.59 9.14
N SER A 132 -13.72 -1.06 9.88
CA SER A 132 -14.98 -1.74 10.15
C SER A 132 -15.81 -1.97 8.89
N ALA A 133 -15.83 -0.99 7.97
CA ALA A 133 -16.60 -1.07 6.73
C ALA A 133 -16.12 -2.18 5.79
N ILE A 134 -14.83 -2.52 5.80
CA ILE A 134 -14.25 -3.60 4.98
C ILE A 134 -13.96 -4.88 5.78
N ASN A 135 -14.27 -4.89 7.07
CA ASN A 135 -13.96 -5.98 8.00
C ASN A 135 -12.47 -6.37 7.95
N SER A 136 -11.60 -5.40 8.22
CA SER A 136 -10.15 -5.61 8.26
C SER A 136 -9.68 -5.80 9.70
N ASP A 137 -8.66 -6.67 9.91
CA ASP A 137 -8.05 -6.83 11.23
C ASP A 137 -7.19 -5.61 11.60
N PHE A 138 -6.41 -5.12 10.62
CA PHE A 138 -5.49 -3.99 10.80
C PHE A 138 -5.75 -2.90 9.78
N ILE A 139 -5.64 -1.65 10.20
CA ILE A 139 -5.52 -0.50 9.29
C ILE A 139 -4.33 0.36 9.70
N THR A 140 -3.47 0.65 8.75
CA THR A 140 -2.32 1.54 8.93
C THR A 140 -2.50 2.78 8.07
N VAL A 141 -2.41 3.95 8.70
CA VAL A 141 -2.49 5.23 8.02
C VAL A 141 -1.14 5.92 8.06
N THR A 142 -0.53 6.12 6.88
CA THR A 142 0.73 6.85 6.76
C THR A 142 0.48 8.35 6.66
N GLN A 143 1.30 9.17 7.34
CA GLN A 143 1.16 10.62 7.46
C GLN A 143 2.43 11.37 7.00
N GLY A 144 3.20 10.74 6.13
CA GLY A 144 4.43 11.31 5.56
C GLY A 144 5.49 11.56 6.63
N LYS A 145 5.91 12.82 6.83
CA LYS A 145 6.92 13.18 7.84
C LYS A 145 6.47 12.92 9.28
N ASP A 146 5.17 12.88 9.51
CA ASP A 146 4.58 12.66 10.84
C ASP A 146 4.49 11.15 11.18
N GLY A 147 4.98 10.28 10.28
CA GLY A 147 5.07 8.85 10.52
C GLY A 147 3.84 8.06 10.12
N ALA A 148 3.46 7.09 10.92
CA ALA A 148 2.32 6.22 10.66
C ALA A 148 1.62 5.78 11.95
N VAL A 149 0.33 5.49 11.84
CA VAL A 149 -0.50 4.95 12.92
C VAL A 149 -1.15 3.65 12.47
N LEU A 150 -1.21 2.66 13.34
CA LEU A 150 -1.85 1.37 13.11
C LEU A 150 -2.93 1.14 14.17
N TYR A 151 -4.11 0.72 13.75
CA TYR A 151 -5.17 0.24 14.62
C TYR A 151 -5.40 -1.24 14.37
N ASN A 152 -5.34 -2.06 15.43
CA ASN A 152 -5.60 -3.49 15.36
C ASN A 152 -7.12 -3.81 15.43
N ASN A 153 -7.46 -5.08 15.47
CA ASN A 153 -8.85 -5.55 15.51
C ASN A 153 -9.63 -5.05 16.74
N GLN A 154 -8.95 -4.78 17.85
CA GLN A 154 -9.53 -4.21 19.06
C GLN A 154 -9.52 -2.68 19.07
N ASN A 155 -9.09 -2.04 17.97
CA ASN A 155 -8.89 -0.59 17.84
C ASN A 155 -7.83 -0.02 18.79
N ILE A 156 -6.89 -0.86 19.25
CA ILE A 156 -5.71 -0.42 19.98
C ILE A 156 -4.77 0.26 18.97
N LEU A 157 -4.25 1.42 19.36
CA LEU A 157 -3.37 2.26 18.55
C LEU A 157 -1.91 1.92 18.80
N SER A 158 -1.17 1.68 17.72
CA SER A 158 0.29 1.72 17.69
C SER A 158 0.73 2.90 16.82
N GLU A 159 1.78 3.61 17.23
CA GLU A 159 2.29 4.80 16.55
C GLU A 159 3.79 4.65 16.26
N SER A 160 4.20 5.17 15.12
CA SER A 160 5.61 5.22 14.73
C SER A 160 5.92 6.59 14.13
N PRO A 161 6.97 7.28 14.59
CA PRO A 161 7.38 8.55 13.97
C PRO A 161 7.98 8.34 12.58
N GLY A 162 8.13 9.42 11.83
CA GLY A 162 8.89 9.40 10.59
C GLY A 162 10.40 9.39 10.87
N PHE A 163 11.10 8.33 10.44
CA PHE A 163 12.53 8.14 10.70
C PHE A 163 13.45 8.73 9.62
N ALA A 164 12.90 9.24 8.51
CA ALA A 164 13.72 9.77 7.43
C ALA A 164 14.44 11.06 7.83
N SER A 165 15.75 11.03 7.93
CA SER A 165 16.60 12.20 8.17
C SER A 165 16.69 13.10 6.94
N LYS A 166 16.63 12.50 5.75
CA LYS A 166 16.68 13.16 4.45
C LYS A 166 15.68 12.51 3.50
N VAL A 167 14.82 13.30 2.91
CA VAL A 167 13.88 12.85 1.88
C VAL A 167 14.38 13.32 0.53
N VAL A 168 14.80 12.39 -0.31
CA VAL A 168 15.24 12.63 -1.69
C VAL A 168 14.08 12.43 -2.65
N ASP A 169 13.35 11.32 -2.50
CA ASP A 169 12.16 11.02 -3.29
C ASP A 169 11.15 10.25 -2.41
N LYS A 170 9.89 10.63 -2.46
CA LYS A 170 8.82 9.97 -1.68
C LYS A 170 8.22 8.76 -2.40
N VAL A 171 8.58 8.51 -3.65
CA VAL A 171 8.03 7.41 -4.44
C VAL A 171 8.52 6.08 -3.87
N GLY A 172 7.58 5.16 -3.61
CA GLY A 172 7.87 3.81 -3.13
C GLY A 172 7.96 3.63 -1.62
N SER A 173 7.91 4.71 -0.83
CA SER A 173 7.93 4.57 0.64
C SER A 173 6.70 3.82 1.19
N GLY A 174 5.53 4.06 0.61
CA GLY A 174 4.31 3.33 0.93
C GLY A 174 4.41 1.84 0.57
N ASP A 175 5.01 1.53 -0.58
CA ASP A 175 5.20 0.14 -1.03
C ASP A 175 6.20 -0.60 -0.12
N ALA A 176 7.28 0.07 0.30
CA ALA A 176 8.26 -0.48 1.25
C ALA A 176 7.63 -0.74 2.62
N LEU A 177 6.82 0.21 3.13
CA LEU A 177 6.08 0.05 4.38
C LEU A 177 5.09 -1.12 4.26
N LEU A 178 4.28 -1.16 3.20
CA LEU A 178 3.33 -2.23 2.93
C LEU A 178 4.02 -3.60 2.97
N ALA A 179 5.12 -3.77 2.24
CA ALA A 179 5.81 -5.06 2.13
C ALA A 179 6.34 -5.54 3.50
N LEU A 180 7.04 -4.69 4.24
CA LEU A 180 7.62 -5.06 5.53
C LEU A 180 6.56 -5.26 6.62
N LEU A 181 5.57 -4.37 6.68
CA LEU A 181 4.48 -4.49 7.63
C LEU A 181 3.68 -5.78 7.42
N SER A 182 3.36 -6.09 6.16
CA SER A 182 2.60 -7.29 5.80
C SER A 182 3.30 -8.57 6.24
N ILE A 183 4.62 -8.67 6.02
CA ILE A 183 5.40 -9.84 6.43
C ILE A 183 5.42 -9.96 7.96
N CYS A 184 5.66 -8.86 8.68
CA CYS A 184 5.72 -8.86 10.13
C CYS A 184 4.37 -9.28 10.74
N LEU A 185 3.26 -8.67 10.30
CA LEU A 185 1.92 -9.01 10.79
C LEU A 185 1.52 -10.45 10.45
N ALA A 186 1.78 -10.90 9.22
CA ALA A 186 1.47 -12.27 8.79
C ALA A 186 2.25 -13.33 9.57
N THR A 187 3.42 -13.01 10.07
CA THR A 187 4.24 -13.91 10.91
C THR A 187 4.01 -13.75 12.41
N GLY A 188 3.01 -12.95 12.81
CA GLY A 188 2.62 -12.78 14.22
C GLY A 188 3.59 -11.93 15.05
N VAL A 189 4.38 -11.09 14.40
CA VAL A 189 5.19 -10.07 15.11
C VAL A 189 4.25 -9.05 15.71
N ASP A 190 4.54 -8.61 16.93
CA ASP A 190 3.81 -7.56 17.64
C ASP A 190 3.58 -6.31 16.78
N GLU A 191 2.42 -5.66 16.91
CA GLU A 191 1.98 -4.57 16.04
C GLU A 191 2.91 -3.34 16.12
N GLU A 192 3.37 -2.99 17.32
CA GLU A 192 4.26 -1.84 17.53
C GLU A 192 5.62 -2.09 16.88
N LEU A 193 6.18 -3.29 17.09
CA LEU A 193 7.45 -3.70 16.47
C LEU A 193 7.30 -3.82 14.95
N SER A 194 6.19 -4.35 14.46
CA SER A 194 5.89 -4.46 13.03
C SER A 194 5.84 -3.09 12.37
N LEU A 195 5.13 -2.15 12.98
CA LEU A 195 5.04 -0.78 12.48
C LEU A 195 6.38 -0.06 12.51
N PHE A 196 7.16 -0.25 13.57
CA PHE A 196 8.51 0.31 13.70
C PHE A 196 9.44 -0.20 12.58
N ILE A 197 9.54 -1.51 12.37
CA ILE A 197 10.36 -2.12 11.31
C ILE A 197 9.95 -1.59 9.94
N ALA A 198 8.66 -1.54 9.66
CA ALA A 198 8.12 -1.06 8.40
C ALA A 198 8.41 0.43 8.18
N SER A 199 8.30 1.25 9.22
CA SER A 199 8.59 2.69 9.17
C SER A 199 10.08 2.98 8.94
N VAL A 200 10.98 2.20 9.55
CA VAL A 200 12.43 2.30 9.28
C VAL A 200 12.75 1.91 7.84
N GLY A 201 12.11 0.86 7.31
CA GLY A 201 12.27 0.47 5.90
C GLY A 201 11.73 1.53 4.93
N ALA A 202 10.59 2.13 5.23
CA ALA A 202 10.05 3.24 4.45
C ALA A 202 10.99 4.46 4.46
N ALA A 203 11.63 4.75 5.60
CA ALA A 203 12.61 5.82 5.70
C ALA A 203 13.84 5.58 4.82
N GLN A 204 14.34 4.34 4.73
CA GLN A 204 15.44 4.02 3.81
C GLN A 204 15.05 4.19 2.34
N SER A 205 13.82 3.86 1.97
CA SER A 205 13.37 3.96 0.57
C SER A 205 13.34 5.39 0.04
N VAL A 206 13.11 6.40 0.89
CA VAL A 206 13.05 7.81 0.49
C VAL A 206 14.42 8.47 0.33
N GLU A 207 15.51 7.79 0.69
CA GLU A 207 16.87 8.30 0.57
C GLU A 207 17.43 8.17 -0.85
N SER A 208 16.77 7.42 -1.73
CA SER A 208 17.16 7.21 -3.14
C SER A 208 16.14 7.79 -4.12
N ILE A 209 16.60 8.18 -5.32
CA ILE A 209 15.73 8.71 -6.37
C ILE A 209 15.06 7.54 -7.09
N GLY A 210 13.73 7.60 -7.25
CA GLY A 210 12.97 6.70 -8.11
C GLY A 210 13.14 5.21 -7.76
N ASN A 211 13.33 4.88 -6.48
CA ASN A 211 13.59 3.51 -6.02
C ASN A 211 14.83 2.86 -6.68
N SER A 212 15.84 3.66 -7.01
CA SER A 212 17.08 3.17 -7.64
C SER A 212 17.87 2.21 -6.76
N SER A 213 17.63 2.22 -5.46
CA SER A 213 18.24 1.30 -4.49
C SER A 213 17.16 0.59 -3.68
N PRO A 214 17.16 -0.75 -3.64
CA PRO A 214 16.22 -1.49 -2.80
C PRO A 214 16.52 -1.28 -1.32
N VAL A 215 15.51 -1.47 -0.46
CA VAL A 215 15.70 -1.50 1.00
C VAL A 215 16.69 -2.62 1.33
N SER A 216 17.79 -2.28 2.00
CA SER A 216 18.83 -3.23 2.35
C SER A 216 18.55 -3.87 3.70
N LYS A 217 18.47 -5.21 3.75
CA LYS A 217 18.33 -5.96 5.01
C LYS A 217 19.44 -5.62 6.01
N ILE A 218 20.69 -5.50 5.53
CA ILE A 218 21.84 -5.20 6.39
C ILE A 218 21.71 -3.79 6.97
N SER A 219 21.36 -2.81 6.15
CA SER A 219 21.13 -1.44 6.60
C SER A 219 19.95 -1.36 7.57
N LEU A 220 18.84 -2.04 7.26
CA LEU A 220 17.66 -2.10 8.11
C LEU A 220 18.01 -2.64 9.50
N LEU A 221 18.68 -3.79 9.58
CA LEU A 221 19.10 -4.39 10.85
C LEU A 221 20.07 -3.50 11.65
N LYS A 222 21.00 -2.82 10.99
CA LYS A 222 21.91 -1.86 11.64
C LYS A 222 21.13 -0.69 12.25
N THR A 223 20.19 -0.13 11.51
CA THR A 223 19.35 0.98 11.97
C THR A 223 18.49 0.56 13.15
N ILE A 224 17.81 -0.58 13.06
CA ILE A 224 17.01 -1.15 14.16
C ILE A 224 17.89 -1.36 15.41
N SER A 225 19.07 -2.01 15.25
CA SER A 225 19.99 -2.23 16.36
C SER A 225 20.52 -0.93 16.99
N HIS A 226 20.56 0.17 16.24
CA HIS A 226 20.93 1.47 16.77
C HIS A 226 19.82 2.08 17.64
N PHE A 227 18.57 1.97 17.22
CA PHE A 227 17.44 2.48 17.98
C PHE A 227 17.10 1.66 19.23
N MET A 228 17.50 0.39 19.28
CA MET A 228 17.25 -0.50 20.42
C MET A 228 18.34 -0.43 21.52
N LYS A 229 19.34 0.44 21.36
CA LYS A 229 20.39 0.71 22.38
C LYS A 229 20.02 1.88 23.26
#